data_2fb12859aa0269de045714e621ac863b
#
_entry.id   2fb12859aa0269de045714e621ac863b
#
_cell.length_a   1.000
_cell.length_b   1.000
_cell.length_c   1.000
_cell.angle_alpha   90.00
_cell.angle_beta   90.00
_cell.angle_gamma   90.00
#
_symmetry.space_group_name_H-M   'P 1'
#
loop_
_entity.id
_entity.type
_entity.pdbx_description
1 polymer ?
#
loop_
_entity_poly.entity_id
_entity_poly.type
_entity_poly.pdbx_seq_one_letter_code
_entity_poly.pdbx_strand_id
1 'polypeptide(L)'
;MTGPAARRIAADGVELVAYQWGASTAPPVVLVHGYPDTSAVWRPVAERLADRFHVTAFDVRGAGASQRPKGLRAYRMSRLEADLEAVLDAVSPDRPVHLVGHDWGSIHSWESVTGTRLAGRIASFTSISGPCLDHVGHLIRARLRPRHPDLPKMLRQAARSWYIAYFHLPLLPALTWRALGHRWRAFLTGSQGVPRQTPYPAPTLARDAVSGTALYRANMLPRLLRPRDRPTTVPIQLIIPTRDFCVTPVLSYGVEHWTDQIQRRPIDAGHWVQLSHPEEIASRIAEFAHRIEDGSRRTPDHTPHPI
;
A
#
# COMPACT_ATOMS: atom_id res chain seq x y z
N MET A 1 -21.10 12.49 -13.43
CA MET A 1 -20.37 11.20 -13.36
C MET A 1 -21.12 10.30 -12.39
N THR A 2 -21.53 9.12 -12.80
CA THR A 2 -22.10 8.09 -11.92
C THR A 2 -21.05 7.70 -10.86
N GLY A 3 -21.46 7.52 -9.59
CA GLY A 3 -20.56 7.06 -8.54
C GLY A 3 -19.91 5.71 -8.87
N PRO A 4 -18.87 5.27 -8.12
CA PRO A 4 -18.21 4.00 -8.37
C PRO A 4 -19.16 2.83 -8.24
N ALA A 5 -19.02 1.85 -9.12
CA ALA A 5 -19.74 0.58 -9.00
C ALA A 5 -19.17 -0.21 -7.80
N ALA A 6 -20.03 -0.61 -6.87
CA ALA A 6 -19.61 -1.43 -5.73
C ALA A 6 -19.77 -2.93 -6.08
N ARG A 7 -18.76 -3.73 -5.72
CA ARG A 7 -18.73 -5.19 -5.90
C ARG A 7 -18.34 -5.88 -4.59
N ARG A 8 -19.07 -6.95 -4.25
CA ARG A 8 -18.71 -7.85 -3.15
C ARG A 8 -17.88 -9.00 -3.68
N ILE A 9 -16.82 -9.34 -2.98
CA ILE A 9 -15.85 -10.36 -3.38
C ILE A 9 -15.65 -11.31 -2.21
N ALA A 10 -15.97 -12.60 -2.42
CA ALA A 10 -15.66 -13.64 -1.47
C ALA A 10 -14.15 -13.88 -1.46
N ALA A 11 -13.53 -13.76 -0.31
CA ALA A 11 -12.11 -13.99 -0.09
C ALA A 11 -11.92 -15.00 1.06
N ASP A 12 -10.67 -15.24 1.45
CA ASP A 12 -10.30 -16.25 2.46
C ASP A 12 -10.97 -16.01 3.83
N GLY A 13 -12.20 -16.53 3.98
CA GLY A 13 -13.02 -16.44 5.18
C GLY A 13 -13.61 -15.06 5.49
N VAL A 14 -13.64 -14.15 4.53
CA VAL A 14 -14.25 -12.82 4.61
C VAL A 14 -14.91 -12.42 3.30
N GLU A 15 -15.86 -11.50 3.36
CA GLU A 15 -16.37 -10.78 2.22
C GLU A 15 -15.72 -9.40 2.17
N LEU A 16 -15.11 -9.06 1.02
CA LEU A 16 -14.50 -7.77 0.74
C LEU A 16 -15.45 -6.93 -0.12
N VAL A 17 -15.33 -5.60 0.00
CA VAL A 17 -16.07 -4.66 -0.84
C VAL A 17 -15.07 -3.85 -1.67
N ALA A 18 -15.23 -3.89 -2.98
CA ALA A 18 -14.43 -3.16 -3.95
C ALA A 18 -15.29 -2.13 -4.68
N TYR A 19 -14.65 -1.06 -5.10
CA TYR A 19 -15.24 0.05 -5.86
C TYR A 19 -14.47 0.22 -7.16
N GLN A 20 -15.18 0.40 -8.26
CA GLN A 20 -14.61 0.40 -9.62
C GLN A 20 -14.95 1.69 -10.37
N TRP A 21 -13.99 2.17 -11.15
CA TRP A 21 -14.07 3.32 -12.04
C TRP A 21 -13.46 3.00 -13.39
N GLY A 22 -13.91 3.68 -14.43
CA GLY A 22 -13.39 3.54 -15.80
C GLY A 22 -13.95 2.33 -16.54
N ALA A 23 -13.54 2.19 -17.80
CA ALA A 23 -13.99 1.10 -18.68
C ALA A 23 -13.31 -0.22 -18.33
N SER A 24 -14.05 -1.32 -18.24
CA SER A 24 -13.52 -2.66 -17.93
C SER A 24 -12.52 -3.19 -18.95
N THR A 25 -12.52 -2.65 -20.16
CA THR A 25 -11.57 -2.98 -21.24
C THR A 25 -10.22 -2.28 -21.11
N ALA A 26 -10.15 -1.19 -20.31
CA ALA A 26 -8.92 -0.43 -20.08
C ALA A 26 -7.92 -1.23 -19.23
N PRO A 27 -6.61 -0.87 -19.22
CA PRO A 27 -5.61 -1.52 -18.39
C PRO A 27 -6.00 -1.49 -16.90
N PRO A 28 -5.85 -2.62 -16.17
CA PRO A 28 -6.31 -2.72 -14.79
C PRO A 28 -5.32 -2.11 -13.80
N VAL A 29 -5.82 -1.24 -12.92
CA VAL A 29 -5.09 -0.68 -11.77
C VAL A 29 -5.81 -1.08 -10.48
N VAL A 30 -5.08 -1.64 -9.52
CA VAL A 30 -5.62 -2.00 -8.20
C VAL A 30 -4.97 -1.15 -7.12
N LEU A 31 -5.79 -0.43 -6.36
CA LEU A 31 -5.38 0.52 -5.31
C LEU A 31 -5.67 -0.07 -3.92
N VAL A 32 -4.64 -0.15 -3.10
CA VAL A 32 -4.71 -0.77 -1.77
C VAL A 32 -4.42 0.27 -0.69
N HIS A 33 -5.40 0.53 0.17
CA HIS A 33 -5.29 1.50 1.25
C HIS A 33 -4.55 0.93 2.47
N GLY A 34 -4.07 1.83 3.33
CA GLY A 34 -3.41 1.49 4.57
C GLY A 34 -4.23 1.76 5.83
N TYR A 35 -3.54 2.01 6.92
CA TYR A 35 -4.09 2.25 8.24
C TYR A 35 -4.14 3.77 8.54
N PRO A 36 -5.20 4.30 9.12
CA PRO A 36 -6.48 3.66 9.49
C PRO A 36 -7.57 3.82 8.42
N ASP A 37 -7.18 3.83 7.17
CA ASP A 37 -7.98 4.25 6.03
C ASP A 37 -9.02 3.22 5.57
N THR A 38 -9.74 3.59 4.52
CA THR A 38 -10.61 2.75 3.69
C THR A 38 -10.30 3.05 2.21
N SER A 39 -10.88 2.30 1.28
CA SER A 39 -10.79 2.58 -0.16
C SER A 39 -11.13 4.03 -0.53
N ALA A 40 -11.93 4.71 0.29
CA ALA A 40 -12.30 6.11 0.07
C ALA A 40 -11.10 7.08 -0.01
N VAL A 41 -9.97 6.71 0.60
CA VAL A 41 -8.72 7.51 0.52
C VAL A 41 -8.20 7.63 -0.92
N TRP A 42 -8.54 6.66 -1.77
CA TRP A 42 -8.11 6.59 -3.15
C TRP A 42 -9.04 7.30 -4.15
N ARG A 43 -10.25 7.68 -3.70
CA ARG A 43 -11.26 8.24 -4.60
C ARG A 43 -10.74 9.40 -5.46
N PRO A 44 -10.01 10.40 -4.92
CA PRO A 44 -9.52 11.52 -5.73
C PRO A 44 -8.53 11.09 -6.82
N VAL A 45 -7.72 10.05 -6.56
CA VAL A 45 -6.77 9.47 -7.53
C VAL A 45 -7.49 8.59 -8.53
N ALA A 46 -8.42 7.75 -8.07
CA ALA A 46 -9.17 6.82 -8.92
C ALA A 46 -10.01 7.55 -9.97
N GLU A 47 -10.69 8.63 -9.59
CA GLU A 47 -11.47 9.47 -10.51
C GLU A 47 -10.60 10.09 -11.62
N ARG A 48 -9.33 10.41 -11.35
CA ARG A 48 -8.38 10.96 -12.33
C ARG A 48 -7.76 9.89 -13.25
N LEU A 49 -7.70 8.66 -12.79
CA LEU A 49 -7.19 7.53 -13.59
C LEU A 49 -8.27 6.91 -14.46
N ALA A 50 -9.55 7.10 -14.16
CA ALA A 50 -10.70 6.41 -14.75
C ALA A 50 -10.85 6.59 -16.27
N ASP A 51 -10.37 7.69 -16.84
CA ASP A 51 -10.43 7.95 -18.28
C ASP A 51 -9.46 7.04 -19.07
N ARG A 52 -8.45 6.47 -18.40
CA ARG A 52 -7.36 5.71 -19.05
C ARG A 52 -7.24 4.27 -18.53
N PHE A 53 -7.75 4.00 -17.31
CA PHE A 53 -7.58 2.73 -16.63
C PHE A 53 -8.90 2.20 -16.07
N HIS A 54 -9.00 0.88 -15.97
CA HIS A 54 -10.00 0.22 -15.14
C HIS A 54 -9.47 0.18 -13.71
N VAL A 55 -9.92 1.10 -12.88
CA VAL A 55 -9.41 1.29 -11.51
C VAL A 55 -10.29 0.55 -10.53
N THR A 56 -9.68 -0.25 -9.67
CA THR A 56 -10.34 -0.90 -8.52
C THR A 56 -9.67 -0.47 -7.23
N ALA A 57 -10.43 0.06 -6.27
CA ALA A 57 -9.99 0.22 -4.89
C ALA A 57 -10.90 -0.62 -3.99
N PHE A 58 -10.34 -1.36 -3.03
CA PHE A 58 -11.14 -2.19 -2.14
C PHE A 58 -10.86 -1.88 -0.68
N ASP A 59 -11.87 -2.09 0.17
CA ASP A 59 -11.71 -2.04 1.61
C ASP A 59 -10.98 -3.31 2.06
N VAL A 60 -9.80 -3.16 2.65
CA VAL A 60 -9.04 -4.28 3.22
C VAL A 60 -9.84 -4.92 4.36
N ARG A 61 -9.65 -6.24 4.59
CA ARG A 61 -10.32 -6.93 5.71
C ARG A 61 -10.24 -6.13 7.01
N GLY A 62 -11.37 -5.96 7.67
CA GLY A 62 -11.46 -5.18 8.91
C GLY A 62 -11.69 -3.69 8.74
N ALA A 63 -11.71 -3.16 7.51
CA ALA A 63 -11.95 -1.76 7.21
C ALA A 63 -13.23 -1.54 6.39
N GLY A 64 -13.76 -0.33 6.43
CA GLY A 64 -14.86 0.14 5.62
C GLY A 64 -16.09 -0.76 5.66
N ALA A 65 -16.53 -1.17 4.47
CA ALA A 65 -17.66 -2.06 4.28
C ALA A 65 -17.26 -3.56 4.23
N SER A 66 -15.97 -3.88 4.19
CA SER A 66 -15.48 -5.26 4.25
C SER A 66 -15.68 -5.91 5.61
N GLN A 67 -15.81 -7.24 5.63
CA GLN A 67 -15.98 -7.98 6.87
C GLN A 67 -14.78 -7.86 7.81
N ARG A 68 -15.05 -7.93 9.12
CA ARG A 68 -14.07 -7.86 10.20
C ARG A 68 -13.90 -9.24 10.84
N PRO A 69 -12.84 -9.95 10.44
CA PRO A 69 -12.57 -11.24 11.05
C PRO A 69 -12.09 -11.06 12.50
N LYS A 70 -12.37 -12.05 13.34
CA LYS A 70 -11.90 -12.09 14.72
C LYS A 70 -10.50 -12.69 14.83
N GLY A 71 -9.73 -12.20 15.79
CA GLY A 71 -8.41 -12.73 16.15
C GLY A 71 -7.26 -12.30 15.26
N LEU A 72 -6.06 -12.23 15.84
CA LEU A 72 -4.85 -11.72 15.18
C LEU A 72 -4.41 -12.54 13.96
N ARG A 73 -4.65 -13.87 13.99
CA ARG A 73 -4.23 -14.75 12.88
C ARG A 73 -4.91 -14.41 11.56
N ALA A 74 -6.12 -13.83 11.64
CA ALA A 74 -6.88 -13.40 10.46
C ALA A 74 -6.27 -12.20 9.74
N TYR A 75 -5.32 -11.47 10.38
CA TYR A 75 -4.65 -10.30 9.81
C TYR A 75 -3.19 -10.57 9.41
N ARG A 76 -2.75 -11.84 9.36
CA ARG A 76 -1.41 -12.21 8.88
C ARG A 76 -1.24 -11.90 7.40
N MET A 77 0.01 -11.61 6.98
CA MET A 77 0.35 -11.32 5.58
C MET A 77 -0.22 -12.34 4.60
N SER A 78 -0.16 -13.64 4.90
CA SER A 78 -0.69 -14.68 4.03
C SER A 78 -2.22 -14.61 3.81
N ARG A 79 -2.97 -14.03 4.74
CA ARG A 79 -4.41 -13.80 4.60
C ARG A 79 -4.69 -12.54 3.76
N LEU A 80 -3.88 -11.51 3.94
CA LEU A 80 -3.95 -10.28 3.14
C LEU A 80 -3.55 -10.54 1.68
N GLU A 81 -2.57 -11.42 1.47
CA GLU A 81 -2.19 -11.89 0.13
C GLU A 81 -3.32 -12.69 -0.53
N ALA A 82 -4.00 -13.58 0.22
CA ALA A 82 -5.16 -14.31 -0.27
C ALA A 82 -6.35 -13.38 -0.63
N ASP A 83 -6.53 -12.29 0.13
CA ASP A 83 -7.51 -11.27 -0.21
C ASP A 83 -7.17 -10.56 -1.53
N LEU A 84 -5.92 -10.18 -1.70
CA LEU A 84 -5.49 -9.55 -2.94
C LEU A 84 -5.67 -10.50 -4.14
N GLU A 85 -5.34 -11.79 -4.00
CA GLU A 85 -5.59 -12.81 -5.01
C GLU A 85 -7.07 -12.85 -5.41
N ALA A 86 -7.98 -12.97 -4.43
CA ALA A 86 -9.42 -12.99 -4.70
C ALA A 86 -9.91 -11.69 -5.39
N VAL A 87 -9.34 -10.54 -5.04
CA VAL A 87 -9.62 -9.28 -5.73
C VAL A 87 -9.15 -9.34 -7.18
N LEU A 88 -7.90 -9.77 -7.43
CA LEU A 88 -7.36 -9.87 -8.79
C LEU A 88 -8.16 -10.84 -9.65
N ASP A 89 -8.54 -12.00 -9.11
CA ASP A 89 -9.38 -12.98 -9.82
C ASP A 89 -10.76 -12.43 -10.16
N ALA A 90 -11.32 -11.61 -9.29
CA ALA A 90 -12.61 -11.00 -9.52
C ALA A 90 -12.59 -9.86 -10.55
N VAL A 91 -11.51 -9.06 -10.62
CA VAL A 91 -11.47 -7.80 -11.39
C VAL A 91 -10.59 -7.86 -12.62
N SER A 92 -9.63 -8.77 -12.68
CA SER A 92 -8.70 -8.95 -13.81
C SER A 92 -8.20 -10.40 -13.88
N PRO A 93 -9.06 -11.39 -14.18
CA PRO A 93 -8.65 -12.81 -14.18
C PRO A 93 -7.56 -13.11 -15.22
N ASP A 94 -7.59 -12.45 -16.36
CA ASP A 94 -6.79 -12.80 -17.54
C ASP A 94 -5.61 -11.86 -17.80
N ARG A 95 -5.52 -10.74 -17.06
CA ARG A 95 -4.48 -9.72 -17.30
C ARG A 95 -3.75 -9.35 -16.00
N PRO A 96 -2.41 -9.19 -16.04
CA PRO A 96 -1.66 -8.63 -14.92
C PRO A 96 -2.14 -7.21 -14.62
N VAL A 97 -2.12 -6.84 -13.33
CA VAL A 97 -2.56 -5.53 -12.87
C VAL A 97 -1.38 -4.61 -12.54
N HIS A 98 -1.56 -3.30 -12.68
CA HIS A 98 -0.71 -2.31 -12.02
C HIS A 98 -1.17 -2.15 -10.58
N LEU A 99 -0.37 -2.66 -9.64
CA LEU A 99 -0.67 -2.62 -8.22
C LEU A 99 -0.16 -1.32 -7.60
N VAL A 100 -0.98 -0.67 -6.79
CA VAL A 100 -0.60 0.55 -6.06
C VAL A 100 -0.97 0.37 -4.59
N GLY A 101 -0.02 0.53 -3.70
CA GLY A 101 -0.26 0.45 -2.26
C GLY A 101 0.20 1.69 -1.51
N HIS A 102 -0.55 2.09 -0.50
CA HIS A 102 -0.18 3.14 0.44
C HIS A 102 -0.14 2.60 1.87
N ASP A 103 0.87 2.97 2.66
CA ASP A 103 1.05 2.58 4.05
C ASP A 103 0.93 1.04 4.23
N TRP A 104 0.05 0.52 5.09
CA TRP A 104 -0.19 -0.92 5.22
C TRP A 104 -0.64 -1.58 3.92
N GLY A 105 -1.33 -0.87 3.03
CA GLY A 105 -1.66 -1.36 1.70
C GLY A 105 -0.41 -1.64 0.85
N SER A 106 0.61 -0.79 0.96
CA SER A 106 1.91 -1.06 0.36
C SER A 106 2.66 -2.17 1.09
N ILE A 107 2.71 -2.12 2.43
CA ILE A 107 3.42 -3.11 3.25
C ILE A 107 2.97 -4.54 2.93
N HIS A 108 1.66 -4.79 2.87
CA HIS A 108 1.21 -6.15 2.58
C HIS A 108 1.28 -6.49 1.08
N SER A 109 1.20 -5.51 0.18
CA SER A 109 1.41 -5.75 -1.25
C SER A 109 2.82 -6.24 -1.57
N TRP A 110 3.82 -5.84 -0.80
CA TRP A 110 5.17 -6.38 -0.92
C TRP A 110 5.23 -7.90 -0.74
N GLU A 111 4.35 -8.50 0.07
CA GLU A 111 4.27 -9.98 0.19
C GLU A 111 3.97 -10.62 -1.15
N SER A 112 2.98 -10.08 -1.88
CA SER A 112 2.56 -10.57 -3.19
C SER A 112 3.57 -10.27 -4.31
N VAL A 113 4.25 -9.13 -4.23
CA VAL A 113 5.24 -8.69 -5.22
C VAL A 113 6.54 -9.49 -5.12
N THR A 114 6.90 -9.94 -3.92
CA THR A 114 8.12 -10.70 -3.64
C THR A 114 7.87 -12.20 -3.41
N GLY A 115 6.60 -12.61 -3.43
CA GLY A 115 6.17 -13.99 -3.27
C GLY A 115 5.93 -14.68 -4.61
N THR A 116 5.63 -15.98 -4.55
CA THR A 116 5.34 -16.80 -5.73
C THR A 116 3.85 -16.95 -6.01
N ARG A 117 2.98 -16.65 -5.03
CA ARG A 117 1.53 -16.87 -5.12
C ARG A 117 0.87 -16.08 -6.25
N LEU A 118 1.27 -14.83 -6.42
CA LEU A 118 0.76 -13.93 -7.46
C LEU A 118 1.79 -13.68 -8.58
N ALA A 119 2.73 -14.60 -8.77
CA ALA A 119 3.69 -14.51 -9.87
C ALA A 119 2.98 -14.39 -11.22
N GLY A 120 3.40 -13.42 -12.04
CA GLY A 120 2.78 -13.14 -13.34
C GLY A 120 1.44 -12.38 -13.28
N ARG A 121 0.85 -12.14 -12.09
CA ARG A 121 -0.41 -11.42 -11.92
C ARG A 121 -0.23 -9.90 -11.68
N ILE A 122 1.00 -9.45 -11.46
CA ILE A 122 1.34 -8.06 -11.16
C ILE A 122 2.33 -7.57 -12.22
N ALA A 123 1.88 -6.62 -13.07
CA ALA A 123 2.70 -6.03 -14.14
C ALA A 123 3.69 -5.01 -13.60
N SER A 124 3.30 -4.24 -12.58
CA SER A 124 4.15 -3.27 -11.89
C SER A 124 3.61 -2.97 -10.51
N PHE A 125 4.47 -2.44 -9.63
CA PHE A 125 4.08 -2.06 -8.28
C PHE A 125 4.51 -0.64 -7.95
N THR A 126 3.55 0.21 -7.57
CA THR A 126 3.80 1.54 -7.00
C THR A 126 3.62 1.48 -5.49
N SER A 127 4.72 1.62 -4.76
CA SER A 127 4.78 1.64 -3.29
C SER A 127 4.83 3.08 -2.80
N ILE A 128 3.89 3.46 -1.92
CA ILE A 128 3.80 4.79 -1.34
C ILE A 128 3.83 4.66 0.19
N SER A 129 4.80 5.24 0.86
CA SER A 129 4.86 5.31 2.34
C SER A 129 4.67 3.96 3.06
N GLY A 130 5.09 2.86 2.44
CA GLY A 130 4.92 1.51 3.00
C GLY A 130 6.01 0.55 2.52
N PRO A 131 7.14 0.41 3.25
CA PRO A 131 8.25 -0.45 2.82
C PRO A 131 7.95 -1.93 3.06
N CYS A 132 8.67 -2.80 2.37
CA CYS A 132 8.73 -4.21 2.71
C CYS A 132 9.31 -4.39 4.12
N LEU A 133 8.58 -5.04 5.03
CA LEU A 133 9.05 -5.23 6.42
C LEU A 133 10.30 -6.11 6.50
N ASP A 134 10.44 -7.11 5.62
CA ASP A 134 11.64 -7.94 5.57
C ASP A 134 12.85 -7.11 5.13
N HIS A 135 12.72 -6.24 4.09
CA HIS A 135 13.78 -5.32 3.68
C HIS A 135 14.18 -4.36 4.81
N VAL A 136 13.18 -3.82 5.54
CA VAL A 136 13.45 -2.98 6.73
C VAL A 136 14.19 -3.75 7.82
N GLY A 137 13.82 -5.01 8.06
CA GLY A 137 14.54 -5.87 9.01
C GLY A 137 16.02 -6.05 8.65
N HIS A 138 16.33 -6.28 7.37
CA HIS A 138 17.71 -6.33 6.86
C HIS A 138 18.40 -4.96 6.97
N LEU A 139 17.71 -3.87 6.62
CA LEU A 139 18.23 -2.51 6.73
C LEU A 139 18.62 -2.16 8.17
N ILE A 140 17.76 -2.48 9.15
CA ILE A 140 18.03 -2.28 10.57
C ILE A 140 19.31 -3.03 10.99
N ARG A 141 19.43 -4.31 10.64
CA ARG A 141 20.62 -5.12 10.95
C ARG A 141 21.90 -4.58 10.32
N ALA A 142 21.81 -4.10 9.09
CA ALA A 142 22.95 -3.56 8.37
C ALA A 142 23.42 -2.19 8.90
N ARG A 143 22.48 -1.30 9.27
CA ARG A 143 22.75 0.11 9.51
C ARG A 143 22.64 0.54 10.97
N LEU A 144 22.02 -0.25 11.85
CA LEU A 144 21.98 0.00 13.29
C LEU A 144 23.27 -0.51 13.95
N ARG A 145 24.41 -0.02 13.45
CA ARG A 145 25.75 -0.37 13.93
C ARG A 145 26.45 0.91 14.39
N PRO A 146 27.30 0.85 15.44
CA PRO A 146 28.11 2.00 15.84
C PRO A 146 28.92 2.57 14.66
N ARG A 147 28.95 3.90 14.55
CA ARG A 147 29.66 4.64 13.50
C ARG A 147 29.12 4.48 12.06
N HIS A 148 27.99 3.81 11.85
CA HIS A 148 27.37 3.80 10.51
C HIS A 148 26.83 5.20 10.18
N PRO A 149 27.07 5.76 8.96
CA PRO A 149 26.70 7.13 8.61
C PRO A 149 25.17 7.39 8.67
N ASP A 150 24.35 6.37 8.48
CA ASP A 150 22.89 6.50 8.56
C ASP A 150 22.33 6.25 9.98
N LEU A 151 23.16 5.92 10.97
CA LEU A 151 22.70 5.65 12.34
C LEU A 151 21.81 6.78 12.91
N PRO A 152 22.15 8.08 12.76
CA PRO A 152 21.28 9.15 13.26
C PRO A 152 19.89 9.16 12.59
N LYS A 153 19.82 8.84 11.27
CA LYS A 153 18.56 8.75 10.55
C LYS A 153 17.72 7.55 11.02
N MET A 154 18.38 6.41 11.27
CA MET A 154 17.73 5.21 11.80
C MET A 154 17.18 5.42 13.21
N LEU A 155 17.94 6.08 14.09
CA LEU A 155 17.48 6.42 15.44
C LEU A 155 16.31 7.40 15.41
N ARG A 156 16.33 8.40 14.51
CA ARG A 156 15.21 9.31 14.32
C ARG A 156 13.95 8.57 13.82
N GLN A 157 14.11 7.63 12.90
CA GLN A 157 13.00 6.77 12.46
C GLN A 157 12.47 5.92 13.60
N ALA A 158 13.33 5.29 14.38
CA ALA A 158 12.93 4.49 15.54
C ALA A 158 12.12 5.31 16.55
N ALA A 159 12.57 6.54 16.86
CA ALA A 159 11.84 7.46 17.72
C ALA A 159 10.45 7.83 17.15
N ARG A 160 10.33 8.04 15.85
CA ARG A 160 9.04 8.32 15.18
C ARG A 160 8.11 7.10 15.14
N SER A 161 8.66 5.91 15.21
CA SER A 161 7.92 4.64 15.20
C SER A 161 7.35 4.22 16.57
N TRP A 162 7.38 5.09 17.59
CA TRP A 162 6.85 4.81 18.93
C TRP A 162 5.42 4.27 18.95
N TYR A 163 4.60 4.74 18.00
CA TYR A 163 3.20 4.33 17.87
C TYR A 163 3.04 2.84 17.56
N ILE A 164 4.07 2.19 16.98
CA ILE A 164 4.06 0.75 16.73
C ILE A 164 4.00 0.01 18.08
N ALA A 165 4.86 0.38 19.05
CA ALA A 165 4.79 -0.17 20.41
C ALA A 165 3.45 0.14 21.09
N TYR A 166 2.95 1.37 20.92
CA TYR A 166 1.65 1.79 21.42
C TYR A 166 0.51 0.90 20.91
N PHE A 167 0.49 0.55 19.62
CA PHE A 167 -0.54 -0.32 19.03
C PHE A 167 -0.47 -1.77 19.52
N HIS A 168 0.61 -2.19 20.16
CA HIS A 168 0.69 -3.50 20.81
C HIS A 168 0.06 -3.51 22.22
N LEU A 169 -0.21 -2.36 22.82
CA LEU A 169 -0.84 -2.29 24.14
C LEU A 169 -2.31 -2.76 24.07
N PRO A 170 -2.78 -3.56 25.02
CA PRO A 170 -4.17 -3.96 25.08
C PRO A 170 -5.07 -2.75 25.39
N LEU A 171 -6.25 -2.69 24.81
CA LEU A 171 -7.32 -1.71 25.06
C LEU A 171 -6.99 -0.23 24.80
N LEU A 172 -5.80 0.24 25.15
CA LEU A 172 -5.45 1.66 25.10
C LEU A 172 -5.60 2.28 23.70
N PRO A 173 -5.11 1.67 22.60
CA PRO A 173 -5.36 2.19 21.25
C PRO A 173 -6.84 2.26 20.90
N ALA A 174 -7.62 1.26 21.32
CA ALA A 174 -9.06 1.23 21.07
C ALA A 174 -9.80 2.35 21.81
N LEU A 175 -9.45 2.62 23.05
CA LEU A 175 -10.01 3.72 23.83
C LEU A 175 -9.66 5.08 23.22
N THR A 176 -8.40 5.25 22.82
CA THR A 176 -7.95 6.49 22.17
C THR A 176 -8.70 6.75 20.86
N TRP A 177 -8.84 5.75 19.99
CA TRP A 177 -9.57 5.93 18.74
C TRP A 177 -11.04 6.25 18.94
N ARG A 178 -11.69 5.62 19.95
CA ARG A 178 -13.09 5.93 20.30
C ARG A 178 -13.24 7.35 20.83
N ALA A 179 -12.31 7.81 21.66
CA ALA A 179 -12.36 9.14 22.27
C ALA A 179 -11.93 10.26 21.32
N LEU A 180 -10.87 10.05 20.53
CA LEU A 180 -10.20 11.09 19.76
C LEU A 180 -10.30 10.93 18.23
N GLY A 181 -10.90 9.86 17.72
CA GLY A 181 -11.01 9.62 16.27
C GLY A 181 -11.74 10.75 15.54
N HIS A 182 -12.66 11.46 16.19
CA HIS A 182 -13.33 12.62 15.63
C HIS A 182 -12.38 13.78 15.28
N ARG A 183 -11.20 13.86 15.91
CA ARG A 183 -10.17 14.87 15.63
C ARG A 183 -9.30 14.54 14.41
N TRP A 184 -9.45 13.33 13.84
CA TRP A 184 -8.62 12.86 12.73
C TRP A 184 -8.67 13.78 11.51
N ARG A 185 -9.87 14.28 11.17
CA ARG A 185 -10.02 15.27 10.09
C ARG A 185 -9.19 16.53 10.34
N ALA A 186 -9.23 17.07 11.55
CA ALA A 186 -8.44 18.26 11.91
C ALA A 186 -6.94 18.01 11.81
N PHE A 187 -6.49 16.81 12.21
CA PHE A 187 -5.10 16.39 12.03
C PHE A 187 -4.71 16.34 10.55
N LEU A 188 -5.50 15.71 9.68
CA LEU A 188 -5.22 15.63 8.25
C LEU A 188 -5.16 17.00 7.59
N THR A 189 -6.12 17.88 7.89
CA THR A 189 -6.14 19.21 7.28
C THR A 189 -5.10 20.16 7.85
N GLY A 190 -4.78 20.05 9.14
CA GLY A 190 -3.83 20.94 9.81
C GLY A 190 -2.37 20.57 9.62
N SER A 191 -2.06 19.27 9.52
CA SER A 191 -0.65 18.81 9.49
C SER A 191 -0.26 18.03 8.24
N GLN A 192 -1.23 17.47 7.49
CA GLN A 192 -0.95 16.64 6.32
C GLN A 192 -1.27 17.34 4.98
N GLY A 193 -1.73 18.59 5.02
CA GLY A 193 -2.04 19.36 3.82
C GLY A 193 -3.26 18.83 3.04
N VAL A 194 -4.11 18.02 3.66
CA VAL A 194 -5.32 17.51 3.02
C VAL A 194 -6.36 18.65 2.93
N PRO A 195 -6.93 18.93 1.74
CA PRO A 195 -7.92 19.98 1.58
C PRO A 195 -9.16 19.74 2.45
N ARG A 196 -9.69 20.81 3.06
CA ARG A 196 -10.85 20.73 3.98
C ARG A 196 -12.12 20.17 3.34
N GLN A 197 -12.30 20.39 2.04
CA GLN A 197 -13.45 19.91 1.27
C GLN A 197 -13.35 18.43 0.87
N THR A 198 -12.22 17.78 1.10
CA THR A 198 -12.06 16.35 0.79
C THR A 198 -13.06 15.53 1.60
N PRO A 199 -13.90 14.68 0.98
CA PRO A 199 -14.90 13.86 1.67
C PRO A 199 -14.25 12.66 2.37
N TYR A 200 -13.39 12.95 3.33
CA TYR A 200 -12.58 12.00 4.09
C TYR A 200 -12.34 12.56 5.50
N PRO A 201 -12.26 11.79 6.58
CA PRO A 201 -12.28 10.32 6.66
C PRO A 201 -13.68 9.70 6.54
N ALA A 202 -13.70 8.36 6.33
CA ALA A 202 -14.94 7.60 6.32
C ALA A 202 -15.62 7.61 7.71
N PRO A 203 -16.96 7.52 7.80
CA PRO A 203 -17.68 7.45 9.09
C PRO A 203 -17.26 6.26 9.96
N THR A 204 -16.69 5.23 9.37
CA THR A 204 -16.24 4.00 10.04
C THR A 204 -14.87 4.13 10.69
N LEU A 205 -14.14 5.25 10.53
CA LEU A 205 -12.74 5.45 10.90
C LEU A 205 -12.38 4.90 12.29
N ALA A 206 -13.09 5.27 13.35
CA ALA A 206 -12.71 4.86 14.70
C ALA A 206 -12.78 3.34 14.87
N ARG A 207 -13.78 2.70 14.27
CA ARG A 207 -13.97 1.25 14.27
C ARG A 207 -12.89 0.56 13.43
N ASP A 208 -12.56 1.10 12.28
CA ASP A 208 -11.58 0.56 11.35
C ASP A 208 -10.17 0.67 11.94
N ALA A 209 -9.86 1.78 12.58
CA ALA A 209 -8.61 1.98 13.30
C ALA A 209 -8.42 0.97 14.45
N VAL A 210 -9.48 0.69 15.21
CA VAL A 210 -9.42 -0.36 16.25
C VAL A 210 -9.12 -1.73 15.64
N SER A 211 -9.80 -2.10 14.56
CA SER A 211 -9.56 -3.38 13.86
C SER A 211 -8.16 -3.45 13.27
N GLY A 212 -7.72 -2.38 12.62
CA GLY A 212 -6.44 -2.30 11.91
C GLY A 212 -5.20 -2.38 12.82
N THR A 213 -5.32 -2.16 14.15
CA THR A 213 -4.22 -2.44 15.08
C THR A 213 -3.76 -3.90 15.01
N ALA A 214 -4.62 -4.80 14.57
CA ALA A 214 -4.29 -6.21 14.37
C ALA A 214 -3.23 -6.43 13.28
N LEU A 215 -3.15 -5.56 12.26
CA LEU A 215 -2.10 -5.59 11.23
C LEU A 215 -0.71 -5.46 11.87
N TYR A 216 -0.54 -4.49 12.76
CA TYR A 216 0.72 -4.27 13.50
C TYR A 216 1.05 -5.46 14.39
N ARG A 217 0.10 -5.88 15.22
CA ARG A 217 0.30 -6.96 16.20
C ARG A 217 0.61 -8.31 15.56
N ALA A 218 -0.01 -8.61 14.41
CA ALA A 218 0.17 -9.88 13.72
C ALA A 218 1.48 -9.99 12.94
N ASN A 219 2.04 -8.87 12.46
CA ASN A 219 3.05 -8.91 11.42
C ASN A 219 4.34 -8.15 11.74
N MET A 220 4.27 -7.01 12.45
CA MET A 220 5.41 -6.09 12.55
C MET A 220 6.63 -6.76 13.18
N LEU A 221 6.52 -7.17 14.44
CA LEU A 221 7.65 -7.75 15.17
C LEU A 221 8.18 -9.06 14.55
N PRO A 222 7.34 -10.03 14.14
CA PRO A 222 7.84 -11.26 13.53
C PRO A 222 8.69 -11.01 12.28
N ARG A 223 8.30 -10.05 11.43
CA ARG A 223 8.99 -9.74 10.18
C ARG A 223 10.29 -8.96 10.42
N LEU A 224 10.26 -7.94 11.27
CA LEU A 224 11.46 -7.15 11.57
C LEU A 224 12.54 -7.95 12.29
N LEU A 225 12.14 -8.87 13.20
CA LEU A 225 13.08 -9.68 13.98
C LEU A 225 13.62 -10.89 13.21
N ARG A 226 12.86 -11.41 12.22
CA ARG A 226 13.26 -12.57 11.41
C ARG A 226 13.01 -12.29 9.93
N PRO A 227 13.71 -11.29 9.35
CA PRO A 227 13.53 -10.94 7.95
C PRO A 227 14.00 -12.08 7.04
N ARG A 228 13.29 -12.24 5.94
CA ARG A 228 13.60 -13.16 4.85
C ARG A 228 14.14 -12.38 3.66
N ASP A 229 14.92 -13.06 2.82
CA ASP A 229 15.30 -12.49 1.54
C ASP A 229 14.08 -12.40 0.63
N ARG A 230 13.84 -11.23 0.07
CA ARG A 230 12.63 -10.90 -0.69
C ARG A 230 12.97 -10.20 -2.01
N PRO A 231 13.67 -10.89 -2.92
CA PRO A 231 13.93 -10.35 -4.25
C PRO A 231 12.65 -10.30 -5.07
N THR A 232 12.63 -9.42 -6.08
CA THR A 232 11.52 -9.34 -7.04
C THR A 232 12.01 -8.91 -8.41
N THR A 233 11.38 -9.43 -9.45
CA THR A 233 11.55 -9.01 -10.84
C THR A 233 10.43 -8.07 -11.29
N VAL A 234 9.41 -7.86 -10.46
CA VAL A 234 8.34 -6.89 -10.74
C VAL A 234 8.92 -5.49 -10.75
N PRO A 235 8.68 -4.67 -11.80
CA PRO A 235 9.10 -3.29 -11.84
C PRO A 235 8.49 -2.47 -10.69
N ILE A 236 9.32 -1.74 -9.96
CA ILE A 236 8.92 -0.99 -8.74
C ILE A 236 9.04 0.52 -8.96
N GLN A 237 7.98 1.25 -8.64
CA GLN A 237 8.04 2.69 -8.41
C GLN A 237 7.90 2.97 -6.90
N LEU A 238 8.87 3.69 -6.32
CA LEU A 238 8.76 4.21 -4.95
C LEU A 238 8.38 5.69 -5.00
N ILE A 239 7.17 6.03 -4.59
CA ILE A 239 6.79 7.42 -4.31
C ILE A 239 7.12 7.70 -2.84
N ILE A 240 8.02 8.67 -2.62
CA ILE A 240 8.64 8.91 -1.31
C ILE A 240 8.26 10.33 -0.84
N PRO A 241 7.21 10.47 -0.02
CA PRO A 241 6.89 11.77 0.59
C PRO A 241 8.00 12.17 1.57
N THR A 242 8.64 13.31 1.32
CA THR A 242 9.85 13.74 2.05
C THR A 242 9.54 14.28 3.45
N ARG A 243 8.29 14.70 3.69
CA ARG A 243 7.79 15.17 5.00
C ARG A 243 6.96 14.11 5.73
N ASP A 244 7.03 12.84 5.29
CA ASP A 244 6.36 11.75 5.99
C ASP A 244 6.91 11.59 7.41
N PHE A 245 6.01 11.64 8.40
CA PHE A 245 6.41 11.51 9.80
C PHE A 245 6.39 10.05 10.29
N CYS A 246 5.68 9.15 9.58
CA CYS A 246 5.59 7.73 9.90
C CYS A 246 6.72 6.94 9.24
N VAL A 247 6.89 7.16 7.92
CA VAL A 247 7.80 6.39 7.07
C VAL A 247 8.78 7.38 6.42
N THR A 248 9.89 7.63 7.11
CA THR A 248 10.89 8.57 6.57
C THR A 248 11.63 7.96 5.37
N PRO A 249 12.23 8.78 4.49
CA PRO A 249 12.95 8.30 3.32
C PRO A 249 14.02 7.25 3.59
N VAL A 250 14.58 7.20 4.81
CA VAL A 250 15.60 6.20 5.19
C VAL A 250 15.11 4.76 5.06
N LEU A 251 13.81 4.51 5.23
CA LEU A 251 13.23 3.17 5.11
C LEU A 251 13.13 2.68 3.65
N SER A 252 13.38 3.55 2.68
CA SER A 252 13.48 3.17 1.27
C SER A 252 14.91 2.85 0.83
N TYR A 253 15.92 3.02 1.71
CA TYR A 253 17.32 2.74 1.37
C TYR A 253 17.56 1.25 1.23
N GLY A 254 18.41 0.89 0.26
CA GLY A 254 18.84 -0.48 0.02
C GLY A 254 17.79 -1.38 -0.66
N VAL A 255 16.68 -0.84 -1.15
CA VAL A 255 15.70 -1.60 -1.94
C VAL A 255 16.34 -2.10 -3.24
N GLU A 256 17.36 -1.41 -3.76
CA GLU A 256 18.16 -1.80 -4.93
C GLU A 256 18.86 -3.16 -4.76
N HIS A 257 19.05 -3.61 -3.53
CA HIS A 257 19.58 -4.95 -3.26
C HIS A 257 18.59 -6.07 -3.64
N TRP A 258 17.32 -5.75 -3.75
CA TRP A 258 16.24 -6.71 -3.95
C TRP A 258 15.60 -6.66 -5.34
N THR A 259 15.90 -5.63 -6.12
CA THR A 259 15.39 -5.48 -7.49
C THR A 259 16.25 -4.51 -8.29
N ASP A 260 16.49 -4.85 -9.56
CA ASP A 260 17.19 -4.00 -10.52
C ASP A 260 16.21 -3.02 -11.22
N GLN A 261 14.91 -3.26 -11.13
CA GLN A 261 13.87 -2.49 -11.80
C GLN A 261 13.19 -1.55 -10.81
N ILE A 262 13.89 -0.49 -10.40
CA ILE A 262 13.39 0.46 -9.41
C ILE A 262 13.44 1.91 -9.92
N GLN A 263 12.36 2.65 -9.72
CA GLN A 263 12.28 4.08 -9.93
C GLN A 263 11.91 4.79 -8.64
N ARG A 264 12.71 5.79 -8.23
CA ARG A 264 12.44 6.64 -7.07
C ARG A 264 11.82 7.97 -7.49
N ARG A 265 10.73 8.34 -6.86
CA ARG A 265 9.97 9.57 -7.14
C ARG A 265 9.70 10.33 -5.84
N PRO A 266 10.67 11.11 -5.34
CA PRO A 266 10.43 11.93 -4.15
C PRO A 266 9.37 13.00 -4.43
N ILE A 267 8.59 13.34 -3.40
CA ILE A 267 7.58 14.40 -3.44
C ILE A 267 7.58 15.16 -2.12
N ASP A 268 7.50 16.49 -2.18
CA ASP A 268 7.43 17.32 -0.98
C ASP A 268 6.03 17.35 -0.38
N ALA A 269 5.68 16.27 0.30
CA ALA A 269 4.36 16.04 0.88
C ALA A 269 4.45 15.29 2.21
N GLY A 270 3.34 15.28 2.95
CA GLY A 270 3.13 14.43 4.13
C GLY A 270 2.71 13.01 3.77
N HIS A 271 2.38 12.22 4.79
CA HIS A 271 2.06 10.79 4.65
C HIS A 271 0.85 10.52 3.73
N TRP A 272 -0.25 11.28 3.87
CA TRP A 272 -1.48 11.12 3.04
C TRP A 272 -1.37 11.85 1.70
N VAL A 273 -0.31 11.58 0.96
CA VAL A 273 0.01 12.25 -0.31
C VAL A 273 -1.07 12.06 -1.38
N GLN A 274 -1.77 10.93 -1.40
CA GLN A 274 -2.87 10.65 -2.33
C GLN A 274 -4.12 11.52 -2.09
N LEU A 275 -4.25 12.10 -0.89
CA LEU A 275 -5.29 13.06 -0.57
C LEU A 275 -4.85 14.52 -0.78
N SER A 276 -3.58 14.82 -0.49
CA SER A 276 -3.05 16.19 -0.59
C SER A 276 -2.59 16.54 -2.01
N HIS A 277 -2.11 15.57 -2.80
CA HIS A 277 -1.58 15.74 -4.15
C HIS A 277 -2.16 14.70 -5.14
N PRO A 278 -3.49 14.55 -5.24
CA PRO A 278 -4.10 13.47 -6.00
C PRO A 278 -3.78 13.51 -7.50
N GLU A 279 -3.62 14.72 -8.08
CA GLU A 279 -3.28 14.90 -9.48
C GLU A 279 -1.87 14.38 -9.79
N GLU A 280 -0.91 14.75 -8.98
CA GLU A 280 0.47 14.33 -9.15
C GLU A 280 0.62 12.82 -8.94
N ILE A 281 -0.08 12.25 -7.95
CA ILE A 281 -0.06 10.81 -7.71
C ILE A 281 -0.69 10.05 -8.88
N ALA A 282 -1.84 10.51 -9.40
CA ALA A 282 -2.47 9.90 -10.57
C ALA A 282 -1.55 9.96 -11.81
N SER A 283 -0.91 11.11 -12.07
CA SER A 283 0.04 11.26 -13.18
C SER A 283 1.21 10.29 -13.06
N ARG A 284 1.84 10.21 -11.89
CA ARG A 284 2.99 9.32 -11.65
C ARG A 284 2.63 7.83 -11.79
N ILE A 285 1.45 7.42 -11.33
CA ILE A 285 0.94 6.05 -11.51
C ILE A 285 0.74 5.78 -13.00
N ALA A 286 0.06 6.68 -13.71
CA ALA A 286 -0.24 6.51 -15.13
C ALA A 286 1.04 6.48 -16.00
N GLU A 287 1.99 7.39 -15.77
CA GLU A 287 3.27 7.42 -16.47
C GLU A 287 4.05 6.12 -16.29
N PHE A 288 4.03 5.57 -15.08
CA PHE A 288 4.73 4.32 -14.79
C PHE A 288 4.05 3.13 -15.44
N ALA A 289 2.72 3.01 -15.33
CA ALA A 289 1.94 1.95 -15.95
C ALA A 289 2.13 1.93 -17.47
N HIS A 290 1.95 3.06 -18.15
CA HIS A 290 2.15 3.16 -19.61
C HIS A 290 3.56 2.77 -20.04
N ARG A 291 4.60 3.18 -19.31
CA ARG A 291 5.98 2.79 -19.63
C ARG A 291 6.19 1.28 -19.60
N ILE A 292 5.57 0.60 -18.63
CA ILE A 292 5.64 -0.86 -18.52
C ILE A 292 4.90 -1.52 -19.68
N GLU A 293 3.70 -1.03 -20.02
CA GLU A 293 2.93 -1.55 -21.16
C GLU A 293 3.64 -1.34 -22.49
N ASP A 294 4.25 -0.17 -22.72
CA ASP A 294 5.00 0.14 -23.94
C ASP A 294 6.29 -0.70 -24.01
N GLY A 295 6.96 -0.92 -22.88
CA GLY A 295 8.14 -1.80 -22.78
C GLY A 295 7.81 -3.26 -23.14
N SER A 296 6.69 -3.76 -22.66
CA SER A 296 6.21 -5.12 -22.97
C SER A 296 5.82 -5.31 -24.43
N ARG A 297 5.35 -4.26 -25.11
CA ARG A 297 5.03 -4.27 -26.55
C ARG A 297 6.27 -4.23 -27.47
N ARG A 298 7.43 -3.78 -26.95
CA ARG A 298 8.69 -3.63 -27.71
C ARG A 298 9.64 -4.80 -27.60
N THR A 299 9.35 -5.81 -26.80
CA THR A 299 10.15 -7.04 -26.74
C THR A 299 9.87 -7.84 -28.01
N PRO A 300 10.83 -7.98 -29.00
CA PRO A 300 10.58 -8.78 -30.19
C PRO A 300 10.49 -10.25 -29.80
N ASP A 301 9.56 -10.93 -30.43
CA ASP A 301 9.50 -12.39 -30.48
C ASP A 301 10.85 -12.91 -30.96
N HIS A 302 11.71 -13.37 -30.07
CA HIS A 302 12.94 -14.06 -30.40
C HIS A 302 12.57 -15.48 -30.86
N THR A 303 12.09 -15.57 -32.09
CA THR A 303 12.16 -16.83 -32.86
C THR A 303 13.65 -17.12 -33.09
N PRO A 304 14.20 -18.22 -32.58
CA PRO A 304 15.55 -18.61 -32.92
C PRO A 304 15.56 -19.01 -34.42
N HIS A 305 16.32 -18.28 -35.21
CA HIS A 305 16.70 -18.76 -36.55
C HIS A 305 17.54 -20.02 -36.41
N PRO A 306 17.16 -21.15 -37.04
CA PRO A 306 18.01 -22.32 -37.08
C PRO A 306 19.22 -22.02 -37.97
N ILE A 307 20.42 -22.32 -37.43
CA ILE A 307 21.66 -22.43 -38.19
C ILE A 307 21.68 -23.79 -38.89
#